data_edc4770600f2363a04a9df5514ab2427
#
_entry.id   edc4770600f2363a04a9df5514ab2427
#
_cell.length_a   1.000
_cell.length_b   1.000
_cell.length_c   1.000
_cell.angle_alpha   90.00
_cell.angle_beta   90.00
_cell.angle_gamma   90.00
#
_symmetry.space_group_name_H-M   'P 1'
#
loop_
_entity.id
_entity.type
_entity.pdbx_description
1 polymer ?
#
loop_
_entity_poly.entity_id
_entity_poly.type
_entity_poly.pdbx_seq_one_letter_code
_entity_poly.pdbx_strand_id
1 'polypeptide(L)'
;MFGQNRQQLRQYYHDTWQKRQSNQSLLPLEIIICQVIEQHPEYHVIFDTTSNLEQEYFVENGQSNPYLHMGLHISLHEQISTDRPPGIRAIYSQLQVKYSNAHETEHEMMECLTESLWLAQKNNQPPSEENYLAALKALL
;
A
#
# COMPACT_ATOMS: atom_id res chain seq x y z
N MET A 1 -15.01 3.95 -14.40
CA MET A 1 -13.98 4.84 -13.87
C MET A 1 -12.98 4.11 -12.99
N PHE A 2 -13.41 3.40 -11.96
CA PHE A 2 -12.51 2.62 -11.12
C PHE A 2 -11.73 1.57 -11.92
N GLY A 3 -12.38 0.92 -12.91
CA GLY A 3 -11.71 -0.06 -13.74
C GLY A 3 -10.58 0.53 -14.56
N GLN A 4 -10.80 1.71 -15.16
CA GLN A 4 -9.77 2.40 -15.91
C GLN A 4 -8.65 2.88 -15.01
N ASN A 5 -9.00 3.44 -13.83
CA ASN A 5 -8.00 3.89 -12.86
C ASN A 5 -7.19 2.72 -12.32
N ARG A 6 -7.84 1.57 -12.14
CA ARG A 6 -7.18 0.35 -11.69
C ARG A 6 -6.15 -0.12 -12.70
N GLN A 7 -6.51 -0.17 -13.98
CA GLN A 7 -5.60 -0.60 -15.03
C GLN A 7 -4.44 0.37 -15.20
N GLN A 8 -4.72 1.67 -15.14
CA GLN A 8 -3.69 2.70 -15.24
C GLN A 8 -2.71 2.60 -14.07
N LEU A 9 -3.23 2.37 -12.87
CA LEU A 9 -2.39 2.23 -11.69
C LEU A 9 -1.51 0.99 -11.77
N ARG A 10 -2.09 -0.13 -12.18
CA ARG A 10 -1.33 -1.37 -12.37
C ARG A 10 -0.26 -1.21 -13.44
N GLN A 11 -0.59 -0.55 -14.54
CA GLN A 11 0.36 -0.27 -15.61
C GLN A 11 1.51 0.60 -15.09
N TYR A 12 1.20 1.58 -14.25
CA TYR A 12 2.20 2.43 -13.65
C TYR A 12 3.17 1.63 -12.77
N TYR A 13 2.68 0.67 -12.01
CA TYR A 13 3.53 -0.22 -11.23
C TYR A 13 4.45 -1.06 -12.14
N HIS A 14 3.91 -1.62 -13.21
CA HIS A 14 4.71 -2.39 -14.18
C HIS A 14 5.77 -1.52 -14.84
N ASP A 15 5.40 -0.33 -15.28
CA ASP A 15 6.33 0.59 -15.94
C ASP A 15 7.43 1.04 -14.99
N THR A 16 7.08 1.30 -13.74
CA THR A 16 8.03 1.72 -12.71
C THR A 16 9.05 0.61 -12.43
N TRP A 17 8.57 -0.62 -12.30
CA TRP A 17 9.46 -1.77 -12.09
C TRP A 17 10.41 -1.97 -13.28
N GLN A 18 9.91 -1.77 -14.49
CA GLN A 18 10.70 -1.86 -15.71
C GLN A 18 11.80 -0.79 -15.72
N LYS A 19 11.48 0.44 -15.32
CA LYS A 19 12.47 1.51 -15.19
C LYS A 19 13.59 1.12 -14.25
N ARG A 20 13.24 0.52 -13.11
CA ARG A 20 14.22 0.07 -12.12
C ARG A 20 15.16 -0.96 -12.72
N GLN A 21 14.61 -1.95 -13.42
CA GLN A 21 15.40 -3.01 -14.04
C GLN A 21 16.29 -2.50 -15.17
N SER A 22 15.90 -1.39 -15.80
CA SER A 22 16.67 -0.75 -16.86
C SER A 22 17.61 0.33 -16.34
N ASN A 23 17.75 0.47 -15.03
CA ASN A 23 18.60 1.47 -14.36
C ASN A 23 18.25 2.90 -14.75
N GLN A 24 16.97 3.18 -15.02
CA GLN A 24 16.51 4.53 -15.32
C GLN A 24 16.28 5.30 -14.02
N SER A 25 16.29 6.64 -14.12
CA SER A 25 16.02 7.50 -12.98
C SER A 25 14.57 7.34 -12.53
N LEU A 26 14.36 7.36 -11.21
CA LEU A 26 13.05 7.18 -10.59
C LEU A 26 12.64 8.44 -9.85
N LEU A 27 11.34 8.78 -9.95
CA LEU A 27 10.72 9.82 -9.14
C LEU A 27 10.56 9.32 -7.70
N PRO A 28 10.39 10.23 -6.71
CA PRO A 28 10.24 9.79 -5.32
C PRO A 28 9.15 8.75 -5.09
N LEU A 29 7.98 8.90 -5.71
CA LEU A 29 6.92 7.89 -5.60
C LEU A 29 7.34 6.57 -6.24
N GLU A 30 8.04 6.63 -7.35
CA GLU A 30 8.50 5.43 -8.04
C GLU A 30 9.52 4.67 -7.20
N ILE A 31 10.35 5.38 -6.44
CA ILE A 31 11.27 4.74 -5.50
C ILE A 31 10.50 3.94 -4.45
N ILE A 32 9.43 4.52 -3.90
CA ILE A 32 8.58 3.84 -2.92
C ILE A 32 7.94 2.59 -3.53
N ILE A 33 7.40 2.71 -4.74
CA ILE A 33 6.79 1.58 -5.46
C ILE A 33 7.80 0.43 -5.61
N CYS A 34 9.01 0.75 -6.06
CA CYS A 34 10.04 -0.26 -6.26
C CYS A 34 10.47 -0.92 -4.95
N GLN A 35 10.56 -0.14 -3.87
CA GLN A 35 10.89 -0.70 -2.56
C GLN A 35 9.83 -1.70 -2.10
N VAL A 36 8.55 -1.38 -2.30
CA VAL A 36 7.47 -2.27 -1.93
C VAL A 36 7.49 -3.55 -2.78
N ILE A 37 7.71 -3.42 -4.08
CA ILE A 37 7.81 -4.58 -4.96
C ILE A 37 8.99 -5.48 -4.55
N GLU A 38 10.12 -4.88 -4.20
CA GLU A 38 11.30 -5.64 -3.75
C GLU A 38 11.03 -6.40 -2.46
N GLN A 39 10.22 -5.85 -1.57
CA GLN A 39 9.87 -6.50 -0.31
C GLN A 39 8.89 -7.66 -0.51
N HIS A 40 8.35 -7.84 -1.70
CA HIS A 40 7.39 -8.87 -2.03
C HIS A 40 7.86 -9.72 -3.22
N PRO A 41 8.95 -10.49 -3.05
CA PRO A 41 9.49 -11.30 -4.18
C PRO A 41 8.47 -12.28 -4.73
N GLU A 42 7.50 -12.72 -3.92
CA GLU A 42 6.42 -13.61 -4.35
C GLU A 42 5.52 -12.98 -5.41
N TYR A 43 5.54 -11.64 -5.53
CA TYR A 43 4.76 -10.93 -6.54
C TYR A 43 5.54 -10.59 -7.80
N HIS A 44 6.86 -10.87 -7.84
CA HIS A 44 7.68 -10.48 -8.99
C HIS A 44 7.20 -11.14 -10.29
N VAL A 45 6.63 -12.32 -10.19
CA VAL A 45 6.12 -13.04 -11.36
C VAL A 45 5.03 -12.28 -12.09
N ILE A 46 4.21 -11.48 -11.39
CA ILE A 46 3.13 -10.74 -12.03
C ILE A 46 3.66 -9.60 -12.90
N PHE A 47 4.90 -9.17 -12.69
CA PHE A 47 5.53 -8.10 -13.46
C PHE A 47 6.28 -8.59 -14.68
N ASP A 48 6.33 -9.91 -14.89
CA ASP A 48 6.99 -10.51 -16.05
C ASP A 48 6.13 -10.42 -17.31
N THR A 49 4.83 -10.15 -17.16
CA THR A 49 3.90 -10.07 -18.26
C THR A 49 2.82 -9.04 -17.97
N THR A 50 2.28 -8.42 -19.04
CA THR A 50 1.19 -7.46 -18.93
C THR A 50 -0.19 -8.10 -18.86
N SER A 51 -0.29 -9.42 -19.04
CA SER A 51 -1.58 -10.12 -18.98
C SER A 51 -2.26 -10.02 -17.62
N ASN A 52 -1.48 -9.74 -16.56
CA ASN A 52 -2.02 -9.61 -15.22
C ASN A 52 -2.73 -8.27 -14.96
N LEU A 53 -2.61 -7.30 -15.88
CA LEU A 53 -3.23 -5.99 -15.72
C LEU A 53 -4.74 -6.05 -15.59
N GLU A 54 -5.36 -7.03 -16.22
CA GLU A 54 -6.81 -7.20 -16.22
C GLU A 54 -7.29 -8.31 -15.31
N GLN A 55 -6.37 -8.95 -14.58
CA GLN A 55 -6.70 -10.06 -13.71
C GLN A 55 -7.67 -9.64 -12.61
N GLU A 56 -8.75 -10.40 -12.44
CA GLU A 56 -9.68 -10.24 -11.33
C GLU A 56 -9.24 -11.12 -10.16
N TYR A 57 -9.36 -10.58 -8.96
CA TYR A 57 -9.03 -11.31 -7.73
C TYR A 57 -10.27 -11.33 -6.85
N PHE A 58 -10.76 -12.52 -6.53
CA PHE A 58 -11.99 -12.71 -5.77
C PHE A 58 -11.67 -13.19 -4.35
N VAL A 59 -11.85 -12.27 -3.39
CA VAL A 59 -11.56 -12.54 -1.97
C VAL A 59 -12.42 -13.71 -1.46
N GLU A 60 -13.67 -13.80 -1.91
CA GLU A 60 -14.58 -14.88 -1.53
C GLU A 60 -14.10 -16.26 -1.97
N ASN A 61 -13.19 -16.32 -2.95
CA ASN A 61 -12.56 -17.56 -3.40
C ASN A 61 -11.20 -17.80 -2.74
N GLY A 62 -10.88 -17.03 -1.70
CA GLY A 62 -9.60 -17.15 -1.03
C GLY A 62 -8.43 -16.49 -1.77
N GLN A 63 -8.70 -15.77 -2.83
CA GLN A 63 -7.65 -15.08 -3.59
C GLN A 63 -7.29 -13.76 -2.91
N SER A 64 -6.01 -13.42 -2.89
CA SER A 64 -5.56 -12.10 -2.46
C SER A 64 -5.17 -11.29 -3.68
N ASN A 65 -5.43 -9.99 -3.63
CA ASN A 65 -5.09 -9.06 -4.71
C ASN A 65 -3.72 -8.46 -4.44
N PRO A 66 -2.67 -8.88 -5.15
CA PRO A 66 -1.32 -8.38 -4.88
C PRO A 66 -1.18 -6.90 -5.15
N TYR A 67 -1.90 -6.35 -6.13
CA TYR A 67 -1.85 -4.92 -6.41
C TYR A 67 -2.45 -4.12 -5.27
N LEU A 68 -3.56 -4.58 -4.69
CA LEU A 68 -4.18 -3.91 -3.55
C LEU A 68 -3.25 -3.96 -2.34
N HIS A 69 -2.65 -5.13 -2.07
CA HIS A 69 -1.74 -5.30 -0.95
C HIS A 69 -0.54 -4.36 -1.07
N MET A 70 0.09 -4.33 -2.25
CA MET A 70 1.21 -3.41 -2.50
C MET A 70 0.77 -1.95 -2.41
N GLY A 71 -0.43 -1.65 -2.93
CA GLY A 71 -0.97 -0.29 -2.86
C GLY A 71 -1.15 0.20 -1.44
N LEU A 72 -1.56 -0.66 -0.52
CA LEU A 72 -1.68 -0.31 0.89
C LEU A 72 -0.31 -0.02 1.51
N HIS A 73 0.71 -0.82 1.20
CA HIS A 73 2.08 -0.54 1.63
C HIS A 73 2.57 0.80 1.09
N ILE A 74 2.33 1.06 -0.19
CA ILE A 74 2.74 2.31 -0.85
C ILE A 74 2.07 3.50 -0.18
N SER A 75 0.76 3.41 0.06
CA SER A 75 0.01 4.48 0.73
C SER A 75 0.58 4.74 2.12
N LEU A 76 0.89 3.70 2.86
CA LEU A 76 1.45 3.84 4.20
C LEU A 76 2.83 4.50 4.16
N HIS A 77 3.69 4.09 3.22
CA HIS A 77 5.00 4.72 3.06
C HIS A 77 4.88 6.21 2.74
N GLU A 78 3.92 6.59 1.90
CA GLU A 78 3.67 8.00 1.60
C GLU A 78 3.21 8.75 2.84
N GLN A 79 2.29 8.18 3.61
CA GLN A 79 1.80 8.79 4.84
C GLN A 79 2.94 9.04 5.81
N ILE A 80 3.81 8.06 6.01
CA ILE A 80 4.93 8.17 6.93
C ILE A 80 5.95 9.20 6.43
N SER A 81 6.26 9.19 5.14
CA SER A 81 7.27 10.10 4.58
C SER A 81 6.82 11.56 4.61
N THR A 82 5.52 11.82 4.50
CA THR A 82 4.96 13.17 4.52
C THR A 82 4.39 13.56 5.88
N ASP A 83 4.36 12.63 6.84
CA ASP A 83 3.68 12.79 8.13
C ASP A 83 2.23 13.23 7.95
N ARG A 84 1.50 12.50 7.11
CA ARG A 84 0.09 12.74 6.82
C ARG A 84 -0.70 11.45 7.03
N PRO A 85 -1.69 11.42 7.92
CA PRO A 85 -2.16 12.52 8.79
C PRO A 85 -1.11 12.90 9.84
N PRO A 86 -1.12 14.16 10.30
CA PRO A 86 -0.09 14.64 11.23
C PRO A 86 0.01 13.76 12.48
N GLY A 87 1.24 13.35 12.80
CA GLY A 87 1.51 12.49 13.96
C GLY A 87 1.73 11.02 13.62
N ILE A 88 1.43 10.58 12.39
CA ILE A 88 1.56 9.18 12.02
C ILE A 88 3.02 8.71 12.07
N ARG A 89 3.96 9.58 11.75
CA ARG A 89 5.39 9.23 11.76
C ARG A 89 5.86 8.86 13.17
N ALA A 90 5.43 9.62 14.17
CA ALA A 90 5.77 9.36 15.57
C ALA A 90 5.16 8.03 16.04
N ILE A 91 3.91 7.76 15.65
CA ILE A 91 3.23 6.52 15.98
C ILE A 91 3.97 5.33 15.35
N TYR A 92 4.34 5.46 14.08
CA TYR A 92 5.09 4.43 13.38
C TYR A 92 6.40 4.09 14.11
N SER A 93 7.14 5.12 14.52
CA SER A 93 8.40 4.92 15.23
C SER A 93 8.19 4.15 16.53
N GLN A 94 7.15 4.47 17.29
CA GLN A 94 6.82 3.77 18.53
C GLN A 94 6.39 2.33 18.26
N LEU A 95 5.61 2.10 17.22
CA LEU A 95 5.18 0.75 16.86
C LEU A 95 6.34 -0.12 16.40
N GLN A 96 7.34 0.47 15.73
CA GLN A 96 8.53 -0.28 15.34
C GLN A 96 9.30 -0.78 16.55
N VAL A 97 9.34 0.00 17.63
CA VAL A 97 9.95 -0.45 18.87
C VAL A 97 9.17 -1.63 19.46
N LYS A 98 7.84 -1.54 19.40
CA LYS A 98 6.98 -2.59 19.96
C LYS A 98 7.10 -3.92 19.19
N TYR A 99 7.05 -3.87 17.87
CA TYR A 99 7.04 -5.08 17.04
C TYR A 99 8.43 -5.54 16.60
N SER A 100 9.43 -4.66 16.68
CA SER A 100 10.84 -4.95 16.32
C SER A 100 11.02 -5.43 14.87
N ASN A 101 10.04 -5.18 14.01
CA ASN A 101 10.07 -5.62 12.61
C ASN A 101 9.23 -4.64 11.78
N ALA A 102 9.86 -4.00 10.80
CA ALA A 102 9.21 -2.97 10.00
C ALA A 102 8.03 -3.54 9.20
N HIS A 103 8.19 -4.72 8.61
CA HIS A 103 7.14 -5.33 7.79
C HIS A 103 5.92 -5.70 8.63
N GLU A 104 6.14 -6.26 9.81
CA GLU A 104 5.06 -6.60 10.75
C GLU A 104 4.35 -5.33 11.23
N THR A 105 5.11 -4.28 11.54
CA THR A 105 4.56 -2.98 11.92
C THR A 105 3.64 -2.44 10.83
N GLU A 106 4.12 -2.48 9.58
CA GLU A 106 3.32 -1.99 8.45
C GLU A 106 2.04 -2.80 8.28
N HIS A 107 2.10 -4.12 8.42
CA HIS A 107 0.91 -4.96 8.29
C HIS A 107 -0.14 -4.62 9.34
N GLU A 108 0.29 -4.39 10.59
CA GLU A 108 -0.65 -4.00 11.65
C GLU A 108 -1.28 -2.63 11.36
N MET A 109 -0.49 -1.67 10.87
CA MET A 109 -1.00 -0.36 10.50
C MET A 109 -1.93 -0.45 9.28
N MET A 110 -1.63 -1.33 8.34
CA MET A 110 -2.46 -1.54 7.15
C MET A 110 -3.84 -2.05 7.49
N GLU A 111 -3.98 -2.84 8.54
CA GLU A 111 -5.31 -3.28 8.99
C GLU A 111 -6.16 -2.09 9.42
N CYS A 112 -5.56 -1.13 10.12
CA CYS A 112 -6.26 0.10 10.52
C CYS A 112 -6.64 0.94 9.30
N LEU A 113 -5.72 1.04 8.33
CA LEU A 113 -5.98 1.78 7.09
C LEU A 113 -7.11 1.15 6.29
N THR A 114 -7.08 -0.17 6.15
CA THR A 114 -8.11 -0.91 5.43
C THR A 114 -9.48 -0.71 6.07
N GLU A 115 -9.56 -0.79 7.40
CA GLU A 115 -10.79 -0.58 8.12
C GLU A 115 -11.31 0.86 7.94
N SER A 116 -10.41 1.84 8.00
CA SER A 116 -10.77 3.24 7.80
C SER A 116 -11.37 3.47 6.42
N LEU A 117 -10.75 2.90 5.38
CA LEU A 117 -11.24 3.01 4.01
C LEU A 117 -12.57 2.30 3.83
N TRP A 118 -12.73 1.13 4.44
CA TRP A 118 -13.96 0.37 4.37
C TRP A 118 -15.12 1.11 5.03
N LEU A 119 -14.90 1.69 6.21
CA LEU A 119 -15.92 2.48 6.91
C LEU A 119 -16.32 3.71 6.11
N ALA A 120 -15.36 4.40 5.50
CA ALA A 120 -15.63 5.55 4.67
C ALA A 120 -16.51 5.19 3.48
N GLN A 121 -16.21 4.08 2.83
CA GLN A 121 -16.98 3.61 1.68
C GLN A 121 -18.40 3.18 2.12
N LYS A 122 -18.50 2.45 3.23
CA LYS A 122 -19.79 2.00 3.77
C LYS A 122 -20.70 3.17 4.12
N ASN A 123 -20.14 4.23 4.68
CA ASN A 123 -20.89 5.40 5.13
C ASN A 123 -20.98 6.48 4.06
N ASN A 124 -20.40 6.24 2.88
CA ASN A 124 -20.38 7.18 1.76
C ASN A 124 -19.85 8.55 2.20
N GLN A 125 -18.75 8.53 2.94
CA GLN A 125 -18.08 9.72 3.47
C GLN A 125 -16.58 9.61 3.27
N PRO A 126 -15.83 10.74 3.30
CA PRO A 126 -14.36 10.69 3.28
C PRO A 126 -13.83 9.94 4.49
N PRO A 127 -12.65 9.30 4.39
CA PRO A 127 -12.03 8.66 5.55
C PRO A 127 -11.77 9.66 6.66
N SER A 128 -12.01 9.23 7.91
CA SER A 128 -11.78 10.06 9.09
C SER A 128 -10.33 9.91 9.54
N GLU A 129 -9.54 10.96 9.40
CA GLU A 129 -8.16 10.97 9.87
C GLU A 129 -8.09 10.79 11.39
N GLU A 130 -9.01 11.41 12.12
CA GLU A 130 -9.08 11.32 13.56
C GLU A 130 -9.30 9.88 14.03
N ASN A 131 -10.26 9.19 13.43
CA ASN A 131 -10.56 7.80 13.78
C ASN A 131 -9.42 6.88 13.38
N TYR A 132 -8.79 7.12 12.25
CA TYR A 132 -7.64 6.35 11.78
C TYR A 132 -6.48 6.48 12.77
N LEU A 133 -6.13 7.72 13.15
CA LEU A 133 -5.06 7.94 14.13
C LEU A 133 -5.38 7.31 15.48
N ALA A 134 -6.64 7.37 15.92
CA ALA A 134 -7.06 6.74 17.16
C ALA A 134 -6.86 5.22 17.10
N ALA A 135 -7.20 4.60 15.98
CA ALA A 135 -7.01 3.17 15.78
C ALA A 135 -5.53 2.80 15.80
N LEU A 136 -4.68 3.61 15.16
CA LEU A 136 -3.23 3.38 15.18
C LEU A 136 -2.67 3.51 16.59
N LYS A 137 -3.10 4.51 17.36
CA LYS A 137 -2.67 4.68 18.74
C LYS A 137 -3.10 3.53 19.63
N ALA A 138 -4.23 2.91 19.31
CA ALA A 138 -4.71 1.75 20.07
C ALA A 138 -3.78 0.54 19.91
N LEU A 139 -2.95 0.51 18.87
CA LEU A 139 -1.94 -0.55 18.71
C LEU A 139 -0.76 -0.41 19.66
N LEU A 140 -0.53 0.79 20.18
CA LEU A 140 0.56 1.04 21.11
C LEU A 140 0.30 0.34 22.46
#